data_9ea655c2a9920bb8de24b1509518de66
#
_entry.id   9ea655c2a9920bb8de24b1509518de66
#
_cell.length_a   1.000
_cell.length_b   1.000
_cell.length_c   1.000
_cell.angle_alpha   90.00
_cell.angle_beta   90.00
_cell.angle_gamma   90.00
#
_symmetry.space_group_name_H-M   'P 1'
#
loop_
_entity.id
_entity.type
_entity.pdbx_description
1 polymer ?
#
loop_
_entity_poly.entity_id
_entity_poly.type
_entity_poly.pdbx_seq_one_letter_code
_entity_poly.pdbx_strand_id
1 'polypeptide(L)'
;MRNLEVYIECNGNMIYVGSITGHNSEDAVFSYSEEYIEDKSSRAISISLPLDERSFSPERTRCFFESLLPEGYTRRCVAGWLHVDENDYISVLSELGSECLGAIRIVEGDMNITESSYRLLSHEELLEFAREGATKSAELVIKSHLSLAGASGKTGLYYDRNNNEWYQIGRASCRERV
;
A
#
# COMPACT_ATOMS: atom_id res chain seq x y z
N MET A 1 3.33 14.81 -15.35
CA MET A 1 3.95 13.47 -15.28
C MET A 1 4.14 13.16 -13.82
N ARG A 2 3.57 12.05 -13.35
CA ARG A 2 3.73 11.58 -11.97
C ARG A 2 5.01 10.78 -11.84
N ASN A 3 5.58 10.78 -10.65
CA ASN A 3 6.74 9.96 -10.30
C ASN A 3 6.48 9.37 -8.91
N LEU A 4 6.25 8.07 -8.87
CA LEU A 4 6.06 7.32 -7.63
C LEU A 4 7.33 6.53 -7.34
N GLU A 5 7.99 6.81 -6.24
CA GLU A 5 9.17 6.10 -5.78
C GLU A 5 8.79 4.78 -5.12
N VAL A 6 9.48 3.72 -5.48
CA VAL A 6 9.24 2.37 -5.00
C VAL A 6 10.36 1.94 -4.06
N TYR A 7 10.00 1.54 -2.87
CA TYR A 7 10.91 1.04 -1.84
C TYR A 7 10.53 -0.38 -1.42
N ILE A 8 11.51 -1.12 -0.93
CA ILE A 8 11.29 -2.42 -0.28
C ILE A 8 11.81 -2.37 1.15
N GLU A 9 11.02 -2.91 2.08
CA GLU A 9 11.46 -3.07 3.46
C GLU A 9 12.23 -4.37 3.62
N CYS A 10 13.47 -4.27 4.03
CA CYS A 10 14.33 -5.40 4.31
C CYS A 10 15.03 -5.24 5.66
N ASN A 11 14.74 -6.13 6.62
CA ASN A 11 15.30 -6.08 7.97
C ASN A 11 15.13 -4.72 8.68
N GLY A 12 13.98 -4.09 8.49
CA GLY A 12 13.66 -2.77 9.08
C GLY A 12 14.26 -1.56 8.34
N ASN A 13 14.99 -1.79 7.25
CA ASN A 13 15.52 -0.73 6.40
C ASN A 13 14.70 -0.60 5.12
N MET A 14 14.46 0.65 4.72
CA MET A 14 13.83 0.95 3.44
C MET A 14 14.91 1.11 2.37
N ILE A 15 14.86 0.28 1.35
CA ILE A 15 15.78 0.29 0.22
C ILE A 15 15.05 0.84 -1.00
N TYR A 16 15.60 1.87 -1.62
CA TYR A 16 15.07 2.40 -2.87
C TYR A 16 15.28 1.40 -4.01
N VAL A 17 14.19 1.06 -4.67
CA VAL A 17 14.19 0.03 -5.72
C VAL A 17 14.16 0.65 -7.11
N GLY A 18 13.41 1.72 -7.27
CA GLY A 18 13.17 2.37 -8.54
C GLY A 18 11.92 3.24 -8.53
N SER A 19 11.37 3.55 -9.69
CA SER A 19 10.21 4.44 -9.78
C SER A 19 9.19 4.00 -10.83
N ILE A 20 7.93 4.40 -10.61
CA ILE A 20 6.87 4.34 -11.60
C ILE A 20 6.68 5.75 -12.15
N THR A 21 6.84 5.91 -13.45
CA THR A 21 6.69 7.20 -14.13
C THR A 21 5.63 7.12 -15.21
N GLY A 22 4.75 8.12 -15.30
CA GLY A 22 3.68 8.17 -16.30
C GLY A 22 2.77 9.37 -16.09
N HIS A 23 1.82 9.57 -16.95
CA HIS A 23 0.78 10.60 -16.80
C HIS A 23 -0.48 10.02 -16.17
N ASN A 24 -0.78 8.76 -16.46
CA ASN A 24 -1.96 8.03 -16.00
C ASN A 24 -1.68 6.51 -15.94
N SER A 25 -2.70 5.75 -15.64
CA SER A 25 -2.63 4.29 -15.51
C SER A 25 -2.33 3.53 -16.81
N GLU A 26 -2.43 4.17 -17.98
CA GLU A 26 -2.23 3.52 -19.28
C GLU A 26 -0.78 3.64 -19.76
N ASP A 27 -0.06 4.70 -19.35
CA ASP A 27 1.31 4.97 -19.78
C ASP A 27 2.36 4.82 -18.66
N ALA A 28 1.94 4.41 -17.47
CA ALA A 28 2.80 4.26 -16.32
C ALA A 28 3.78 3.08 -16.48
N VAL A 29 5.07 3.37 -16.37
CA VAL A 29 6.20 2.45 -16.54
C VAL A 29 6.99 2.36 -15.25
N PHE A 30 7.20 1.16 -14.75
CA PHE A 30 8.14 0.91 -13.67
C PHE A 30 9.54 0.70 -14.22
N SER A 31 10.52 1.31 -13.56
CA SER A 31 11.93 1.13 -13.85
C SER A 31 12.72 0.95 -12.55
N TYR A 32 13.60 -0.06 -12.54
CA TYR A 32 14.58 -0.20 -11.47
C TYR A 32 15.61 0.92 -11.52
N SER A 33 16.11 1.35 -10.36
CA SER A 33 17.27 2.24 -10.28
C SER A 33 18.55 1.49 -10.68
N GLU A 34 19.54 2.22 -11.18
CA GLU A 34 20.86 1.64 -11.53
C GLU A 34 21.52 1.05 -10.30
N GLU A 35 21.53 1.82 -9.20
CA GLU A 35 22.13 1.40 -7.93
C GLU A 35 21.53 0.09 -7.41
N TYR A 36 20.21 -0.09 -7.55
CA TYR A 36 19.55 -1.31 -7.12
C TYR A 36 19.92 -2.51 -8.00
N ILE A 37 20.05 -2.33 -9.32
CA ILE A 37 20.46 -3.41 -10.25
C ILE A 37 21.92 -3.82 -10.04
N GLU A 38 22.80 -2.85 -9.77
CA GLU A 38 24.24 -3.09 -9.58
C GLU A 38 24.58 -3.76 -8.25
N ASP A 39 23.71 -3.63 -7.25
CA ASP A 39 23.90 -4.30 -5.96
C ASP A 39 23.62 -5.80 -6.09
N LYS A 40 24.67 -6.60 -5.94
CA LYS A 40 24.61 -8.08 -6.01
C LYS A 40 23.72 -8.74 -4.97
N SER A 41 23.35 -8.01 -3.91
CA SER A 41 22.43 -8.48 -2.88
C SER A 41 20.96 -8.25 -3.25
N SER A 42 20.69 -7.40 -4.25
CA SER A 42 19.35 -7.07 -4.71
C SER A 42 18.63 -8.27 -5.31
N ARG A 43 17.33 -8.28 -5.13
CA ARG A 43 16.44 -9.31 -5.68
C ARG A 43 15.30 -8.65 -6.43
N ALA A 44 14.83 -9.32 -7.47
CA ALA A 44 13.63 -8.89 -8.18
C ALA A 44 12.45 -8.76 -7.20
N ILE A 45 11.70 -7.66 -7.28
CA ILE A 45 10.50 -7.47 -6.45
C ILE A 45 9.36 -8.41 -6.85
N SER A 46 9.44 -8.97 -8.07
CA SER A 46 8.50 -9.97 -8.58
C SER A 46 9.18 -10.82 -9.66
N ILE A 47 8.70 -12.05 -9.84
CA ILE A 47 9.09 -12.90 -10.96
C ILE A 47 8.71 -12.25 -12.31
N SER A 48 7.62 -11.49 -12.34
CA SER A 48 7.17 -10.74 -13.53
C SER A 48 8.00 -9.49 -13.85
N LEU A 49 8.83 -9.06 -12.89
CA LEU A 49 9.69 -7.87 -12.99
C LEU A 49 11.14 -8.27 -12.65
N PRO A 50 11.82 -9.10 -13.47
CA PRO A 50 13.15 -9.60 -13.19
C PRO A 50 14.21 -8.51 -13.31
N LEU A 51 15.39 -8.69 -12.66
CA LEU A 51 16.47 -7.69 -12.63
C LEU A 51 17.31 -7.61 -13.92
N ASP A 52 17.15 -8.53 -14.84
CA ASP A 52 17.80 -8.50 -16.15
C ASP A 52 17.16 -7.51 -17.14
N GLU A 53 15.98 -7.00 -16.79
CA GLU A 53 15.31 -5.90 -17.47
C GLU A 53 15.25 -4.68 -16.55
N ARG A 54 15.61 -3.51 -17.08
CA ARG A 54 15.57 -2.26 -16.30
C ARG A 54 14.18 -1.63 -16.26
N SER A 55 13.45 -1.64 -17.36
CA SER A 55 12.16 -0.96 -17.51
C SER A 55 11.11 -1.91 -18.08
N PHE A 56 9.88 -1.76 -17.62
CA PHE A 56 8.79 -2.68 -17.93
C PHE A 56 7.64 -1.97 -18.64
N SER A 57 6.98 -2.68 -19.58
CA SER A 57 5.82 -2.13 -20.27
C SER A 57 4.72 -1.68 -19.28
N PRO A 58 3.84 -0.74 -19.67
CA PRO A 58 2.70 -0.34 -18.85
C PRO A 58 1.85 -1.51 -18.38
N GLU A 59 1.64 -2.52 -19.22
CA GLU A 59 0.86 -3.71 -18.89
C GLU A 59 1.52 -4.54 -17.78
N ARG A 60 2.83 -4.78 -17.86
CA ARG A 60 3.58 -5.53 -16.83
C ARG A 60 3.64 -4.75 -15.54
N THR A 61 3.85 -3.45 -15.62
CA THR A 61 3.81 -2.54 -14.46
C THR A 61 2.46 -2.61 -13.79
N ARG A 62 1.39 -2.44 -14.55
CA ARG A 62 0.02 -2.51 -14.06
C ARG A 62 -0.30 -3.85 -13.40
N CYS A 63 0.00 -4.97 -14.07
CA CYS A 63 -0.26 -6.32 -13.55
C CYS A 63 0.31 -6.53 -12.15
N PHE A 64 1.53 -6.06 -11.89
CA PHE A 64 2.15 -6.22 -10.58
C PHE A 64 1.58 -5.22 -9.56
N PHE A 65 1.65 -3.93 -9.84
CA PHE A 65 1.33 -2.90 -8.85
C PHE A 65 -0.17 -2.81 -8.54
N GLU A 66 -1.02 -3.05 -9.51
CA GLU A 66 -2.47 -3.11 -9.27
C GLU A 66 -2.86 -4.30 -8.40
N SER A 67 -2.14 -5.43 -8.49
CA SER A 67 -2.38 -6.62 -7.66
C SER A 67 -2.08 -6.40 -6.17
N LEU A 68 -1.35 -5.36 -5.81
CA LEU A 68 -1.07 -4.98 -4.42
C LEU A 68 -2.25 -4.25 -3.77
N LEU A 69 -3.19 -3.76 -4.57
CA LEU A 69 -4.32 -2.97 -4.11
C LEU A 69 -5.53 -3.84 -3.73
N PRO A 70 -6.46 -3.32 -2.93
CA PRO A 70 -7.74 -3.97 -2.72
C PRO A 70 -8.49 -4.17 -4.04
N GLU A 71 -9.36 -5.15 -4.08
CA GLU A 71 -10.19 -5.46 -5.23
C GLU A 71 -11.69 -5.31 -4.93
N GLY A 72 -12.49 -5.32 -5.98
CA GLY A 72 -13.94 -5.41 -5.91
C GLY A 72 -14.59 -4.31 -5.08
N TYR A 73 -15.44 -4.70 -4.13
CA TYR A 73 -16.18 -3.76 -3.29
C TYR A 73 -15.27 -2.84 -2.45
N THR A 74 -14.23 -3.41 -1.84
CA THR A 74 -13.30 -2.66 -1.00
C THR A 74 -12.60 -1.56 -1.83
N ARG A 75 -12.18 -1.88 -3.06
CA ARG A 75 -11.56 -0.89 -3.96
C ARG A 75 -12.50 0.26 -4.29
N ARG A 76 -13.76 -0.02 -4.61
CA ARG A 76 -14.76 1.02 -4.88
C ARG A 76 -14.97 1.95 -3.68
N CYS A 77 -15.08 1.37 -2.47
CA CYS A 77 -15.24 2.16 -1.26
C CYS A 77 -14.02 3.06 -1.01
N VAL A 78 -12.81 2.51 -1.15
CA VAL A 78 -11.56 3.25 -0.98
C VAL A 78 -11.43 4.35 -2.03
N ALA A 79 -11.64 4.06 -3.31
CA ALA A 79 -11.57 5.04 -4.39
C ALA A 79 -12.61 6.17 -4.22
N GLY A 80 -13.84 5.82 -3.83
CA GLY A 80 -14.89 6.80 -3.54
C GLY A 80 -14.53 7.73 -2.36
N TRP A 81 -13.91 7.20 -1.33
CA TRP A 81 -13.46 7.99 -0.18
C TRP A 81 -12.26 8.89 -0.52
N LEU A 82 -11.31 8.37 -1.31
CA LEU A 82 -10.15 9.13 -1.80
C LEU A 82 -10.53 10.15 -2.89
N HIS A 83 -11.77 10.09 -3.42
CA HIS A 83 -12.23 10.89 -4.55
C HIS A 83 -11.41 10.67 -5.83
N VAL A 84 -10.98 9.43 -6.06
CA VAL A 84 -10.26 9.00 -7.27
C VAL A 84 -11.08 7.96 -8.05
N ASP A 85 -10.75 7.78 -9.34
CA ASP A 85 -11.34 6.72 -10.15
C ASP A 85 -10.83 5.34 -9.68
N GLU A 86 -11.73 4.39 -9.47
CA GLU A 86 -11.36 3.02 -9.07
C GLU A 86 -10.47 2.30 -10.11
N ASN A 87 -10.53 2.71 -11.38
CA ASN A 87 -9.72 2.16 -12.46
C ASN A 87 -8.34 2.83 -12.59
N ASP A 88 -8.16 4.00 -11.96
CA ASP A 88 -6.87 4.67 -11.92
C ASP A 88 -6.01 4.14 -10.77
N TYR A 89 -5.38 2.97 -11.03
CA TYR A 89 -4.54 2.32 -10.02
C TYR A 89 -3.37 3.18 -9.56
N ILE A 90 -2.86 4.09 -10.40
CA ILE A 90 -1.77 5.00 -10.04
C ILE A 90 -2.21 6.01 -8.98
N SER A 91 -3.41 6.58 -9.13
CA SER A 91 -3.98 7.49 -8.12
C SER A 91 -4.26 6.76 -6.80
N VAL A 92 -4.78 5.53 -6.87
CA VAL A 92 -4.99 4.72 -5.65
C VAL A 92 -3.66 4.36 -4.99
N LEU A 93 -2.63 4.02 -5.77
CA LEU A 93 -1.28 3.74 -5.25
C LEU A 93 -0.65 4.96 -4.59
N SER A 94 -0.78 6.16 -5.16
CA SER A 94 -0.20 7.36 -4.57
C SER A 94 -0.79 7.69 -3.19
N GLU A 95 -2.05 7.36 -2.97
CA GLU A 95 -2.74 7.61 -1.70
C GLU A 95 -2.51 6.49 -0.65
N LEU A 96 -2.50 5.23 -1.09
CA LEU A 96 -2.36 4.08 -0.19
C LEU A 96 -0.93 3.55 -0.10
N GLY A 97 -0.10 3.80 -1.09
CA GLY A 97 1.20 3.15 -1.24
C GLY A 97 2.26 3.60 -0.24
N SER A 98 2.05 4.74 0.44
CA SER A 98 2.91 5.20 1.55
C SER A 98 2.90 4.23 2.74
N GLU A 99 1.87 3.42 2.85
CA GLU A 99 1.81 2.27 3.75
C GLU A 99 2.38 1.03 3.05
N CYS A 100 2.95 0.12 3.83
CA CYS A 100 3.51 -1.11 3.26
C CYS A 100 2.42 -1.96 2.60
N LEU A 101 2.53 -2.14 1.30
CA LEU A 101 1.78 -3.12 0.53
C LEU A 101 2.59 -4.44 0.53
N GLY A 102 2.44 -5.22 1.57
CA GLY A 102 3.38 -6.30 1.88
C GLY A 102 4.74 -5.74 2.33
N ALA A 103 5.81 -5.99 1.57
CA ALA A 103 7.13 -5.39 1.80
C ALA A 103 7.39 -4.16 0.92
N ILE A 104 6.48 -3.82 0.02
CA ILE A 104 6.61 -2.71 -0.93
C ILE A 104 5.98 -1.45 -0.35
N ARG A 105 6.68 -0.34 -0.52
CA ARG A 105 6.16 1.00 -0.20
C ARG A 105 6.31 1.89 -1.43
N ILE A 106 5.27 2.67 -1.70
CA ILE A 106 5.20 3.54 -2.87
C ILE A 106 4.88 4.95 -2.39
N VAL A 107 5.70 5.92 -2.78
CA VAL A 107 5.61 7.30 -2.28
C VAL A 107 5.66 8.29 -3.45
N GLU A 108 4.79 9.28 -3.43
CA GLU A 108 4.85 10.42 -4.34
C GLU A 108 5.47 11.61 -3.59
N GLY A 109 6.68 12.04 -4.00
CA GLY A 109 7.43 13.09 -3.31
C GLY A 109 8.30 12.60 -2.16
N ASP A 110 8.62 13.49 -1.21
CA ASP A 110 9.50 13.16 -0.09
C ASP A 110 8.90 12.09 0.83
N MET A 111 9.69 11.07 1.12
CA MET A 111 9.29 9.99 2.02
C MET A 111 9.20 10.49 3.46
N ASN A 112 7.99 10.79 3.92
CA ASN A 112 7.72 10.98 5.34
C ASN A 112 7.56 9.62 6.01
N ILE A 113 8.58 9.16 6.72
CA ILE A 113 8.49 7.96 7.56
C ILE A 113 7.61 8.31 8.77
N THR A 114 6.34 7.94 8.69
CA THR A 114 5.41 8.11 9.81
C THR A 114 5.54 6.88 10.71
N GLU A 115 5.65 7.08 12.01
CA GLU A 115 5.71 5.99 13.00
C GLU A 115 4.42 5.18 12.99
N SER A 116 4.55 3.87 13.23
CA SER A 116 3.39 2.98 13.38
C SER A 116 2.56 3.42 14.59
N SER A 117 1.27 3.55 14.41
CA SER A 117 0.33 3.83 15.51
C SER A 117 -0.52 2.60 15.80
N TYR A 118 -0.83 2.41 17.07
CA TYR A 118 -1.74 1.37 17.53
C TYR A 118 -2.92 2.03 18.20
N ARG A 119 -4.11 1.90 17.63
CA ARG A 119 -5.34 2.40 18.21
C ARG A 119 -6.11 1.26 18.86
N LEU A 120 -6.39 1.39 20.16
CA LEU A 120 -7.24 0.41 20.87
C LEU A 120 -8.63 0.35 20.22
N LEU A 121 -9.09 -0.86 19.92
CA LEU A 121 -10.43 -1.12 19.42
C LEU A 121 -11.37 -1.44 20.58
N SER A 122 -12.52 -0.81 20.59
CA SER A 122 -13.57 -1.16 21.53
C SER A 122 -14.19 -2.52 21.16
N HIS A 123 -14.84 -3.15 22.12
CA HIS A 123 -15.58 -4.38 21.89
C HIS A 123 -16.71 -4.20 20.86
N GLU A 124 -17.35 -3.04 20.85
CA GLU A 124 -18.39 -2.69 19.89
C GLU A 124 -17.85 -2.62 18.47
N GLU A 125 -16.69 -1.96 18.26
CA GLU A 125 -16.04 -1.89 16.96
C GLU A 125 -15.64 -3.28 16.42
N LEU A 126 -15.18 -4.17 17.30
CA LEU A 126 -14.88 -5.57 16.92
C LEU A 126 -16.13 -6.34 16.50
N LEU A 127 -17.25 -6.15 17.22
CA LEU A 127 -18.52 -6.77 16.87
C LEU A 127 -19.09 -6.24 15.55
N GLU A 128 -18.97 -4.93 15.30
CA GLU A 128 -19.35 -4.32 14.03
C GLU A 128 -18.50 -4.88 12.88
N PHE A 129 -17.18 -4.97 13.08
CA PHE A 129 -16.30 -5.57 12.09
C PHE A 129 -16.70 -7.02 11.77
N ALA A 130 -17.03 -7.82 12.80
CA ALA A 130 -17.47 -9.20 12.61
C ALA A 130 -18.83 -9.31 11.89
N ARG A 131 -19.72 -8.32 12.05
CA ARG A 131 -21.04 -8.32 11.42
C ARG A 131 -21.04 -7.73 10.01
N GLU A 132 -20.35 -6.62 9.80
CA GLU A 132 -20.38 -5.85 8.56
C GLU A 132 -19.30 -6.25 7.56
N GLY A 133 -18.30 -7.02 8.01
CA GLY A 133 -17.28 -7.63 7.14
C GLY A 133 -16.60 -6.63 6.21
N ALA A 134 -16.93 -6.69 4.92
CA ALA A 134 -16.25 -5.92 3.87
C ALA A 134 -16.43 -4.40 4.00
N THR A 135 -17.61 -3.92 4.46
CA THR A 135 -17.88 -2.48 4.62
C THR A 135 -17.02 -1.89 5.73
N LYS A 136 -17.00 -2.54 6.89
CA LYS A 136 -16.18 -2.10 8.01
C LYS A 136 -14.69 -2.25 7.73
N SER A 137 -14.31 -3.29 6.99
CA SER A 137 -12.94 -3.48 6.52
C SER A 137 -12.49 -2.31 5.64
N ALA A 138 -13.32 -1.86 4.69
CA ALA A 138 -13.01 -0.69 3.86
C ALA A 138 -12.82 0.57 4.71
N GLU A 139 -13.70 0.82 5.68
CA GLU A 139 -13.58 1.95 6.61
C GLU A 139 -12.27 1.89 7.42
N LEU A 140 -11.90 0.70 7.91
CA LEU A 140 -10.66 0.51 8.65
C LEU A 140 -9.42 0.67 7.76
N VAL A 141 -9.44 0.18 6.53
CA VAL A 141 -8.38 0.42 5.53
C VAL A 141 -8.17 1.92 5.33
N ILE A 142 -9.25 2.65 5.16
CA ILE A 142 -9.23 4.11 4.98
C ILE A 142 -8.61 4.81 6.20
N LYS A 143 -9.08 4.47 7.41
CA LYS A 143 -8.61 5.10 8.66
C LYS A 143 -7.17 4.75 9.01
N SER A 144 -6.71 3.55 8.68
CA SER A 144 -5.36 3.08 8.98
C SER A 144 -4.37 3.32 7.85
N HIS A 145 -4.85 3.67 6.65
CA HIS A 145 -4.10 3.64 5.40
C HIS A 145 -3.42 2.27 5.12
N LEU A 146 -3.79 1.23 5.84
CA LEU A 146 -3.25 -0.11 5.68
C LEU A 146 -4.11 -0.90 4.68
N SER A 147 -3.57 -1.08 3.48
CA SER A 147 -4.21 -1.85 2.41
C SER A 147 -3.73 -3.29 2.39
N LEU A 148 -4.66 -4.22 2.26
CA LEU A 148 -4.36 -5.63 2.04
C LEU A 148 -4.97 -6.07 0.72
N ALA A 149 -4.14 -6.66 -0.15
CA ALA A 149 -4.55 -7.14 -1.46
C ALA A 149 -5.67 -8.19 -1.40
N GLY A 150 -6.51 -8.21 -2.43
CA GLY A 150 -7.53 -9.23 -2.66
C GLY A 150 -8.97 -8.74 -2.55
N ALA A 151 -9.89 -9.58 -3.01
CA ALA A 151 -11.32 -9.26 -3.17
C ALA A 151 -12.14 -9.32 -1.87
N SER A 152 -11.66 -10.02 -0.84
CA SER A 152 -12.32 -10.08 0.46
C SER A 152 -11.86 -8.94 1.37
N GLY A 153 -12.79 -8.33 2.09
CA GLY A 153 -12.47 -7.31 3.11
C GLY A 153 -11.53 -7.89 4.17
N LYS A 154 -10.38 -7.24 4.35
CA LYS A 154 -9.35 -7.61 5.31
C LYS A 154 -8.85 -6.38 6.03
N THR A 155 -8.42 -6.53 7.26
CA THR A 155 -7.71 -5.49 8.01
C THR A 155 -6.63 -6.09 8.89
N GLY A 156 -5.58 -5.33 9.16
CA GLY A 156 -4.53 -5.73 10.09
C GLY A 156 -4.91 -5.36 11.52
N LEU A 157 -4.93 -6.34 12.40
CA LEU A 157 -5.17 -6.13 13.82
C LEU A 157 -4.02 -6.74 14.63
N TYR A 158 -3.66 -6.07 15.70
CA TYR A 158 -2.74 -6.59 16.71
C TYR A 158 -3.51 -6.99 17.96
N TYR A 159 -3.27 -8.19 18.46
CA TYR A 159 -3.86 -8.69 19.70
C TYR A 159 -2.81 -8.77 20.82
N ASP A 160 -3.01 -7.93 21.84
CA ASP A 160 -2.21 -7.99 23.06
C ASP A 160 -2.77 -9.07 24.02
N ARG A 161 -2.05 -10.17 24.13
CA ARG A 161 -2.43 -11.30 24.98
C ARG A 161 -2.40 -10.98 26.47
N ASN A 162 -1.56 -10.04 26.91
CA ASN A 162 -1.42 -9.72 28.31
C ASN A 162 -2.62 -8.93 28.84
N ASN A 163 -3.11 -7.99 28.01
CA ASN A 163 -4.23 -7.13 28.37
C ASN A 163 -5.57 -7.61 27.80
N ASN A 164 -5.55 -8.65 26.93
CA ASN A 164 -6.73 -9.16 26.22
C ASN A 164 -7.40 -8.05 25.38
N GLU A 165 -6.58 -7.27 24.69
CA GLU A 165 -6.99 -6.08 23.92
C GLU A 165 -6.63 -6.20 22.46
N TRP A 166 -7.48 -5.64 21.61
CA TRP A 166 -7.25 -5.57 20.17
C TRP A 166 -6.91 -4.15 19.75
N TYR A 167 -5.93 -4.03 18.88
CA TYR A 167 -5.49 -2.76 18.34
C TYR A 167 -5.57 -2.77 16.82
N GLN A 168 -6.08 -1.70 16.26
CA GLN A 168 -5.94 -1.40 14.85
C GLN A 168 -4.50 -0.94 14.61
N ILE A 169 -3.83 -1.58 13.64
CA ILE A 169 -2.52 -1.16 13.17
C ILE A 169 -2.74 -0.06 12.14
N GLY A 170 -2.10 1.09 12.33
CA GLY A 170 -2.16 2.21 11.42
C GLY A 170 -0.94 3.11 11.60
N ARG A 171 -0.91 4.22 10.88
CA ARG A 171 0.09 5.26 11.05
C ARG A 171 -0.57 6.55 11.50
N ALA A 172 0.12 7.29 12.38
CA ALA A 172 -0.34 8.60 12.80
C ALA A 172 -0.29 9.55 11.60
N SER A 173 -1.44 9.94 11.07
CA SER A 173 -1.51 10.98 10.05
C SER A 173 -1.14 12.33 10.68
N CYS A 174 -0.26 13.09 10.02
CA CYS A 174 0.08 14.46 10.44
C CYS A 174 -1.12 15.43 10.42
N ARG A 175 -2.30 14.99 9.94
CA ARG A 175 -3.51 15.82 9.86
C ARG A 175 -4.34 15.87 11.15
N GLU A 176 -4.03 15.03 12.15
CA GLU A 176 -4.77 14.99 13.43
C GLU A 176 -4.09 15.78 14.57
N ARG A 177 -3.10 16.61 14.27
CA ARG A 177 -2.56 17.57 15.24
C ARG A 177 -3.07 18.99 14.95
N VAL A 178 -4.32 19.23 15.28
CA VAL A 178 -4.84 20.59 15.53
C VAL A 178 -5.68 20.56 16.80
#